data_15520ecc89da3244b17265ba83a77224
#
_entry.id   15520ecc89da3244b17265ba83a77224
#
_cell.length_a   1.000
_cell.length_b   1.000
_cell.length_c   1.000
_cell.angle_alpha   90.00
_cell.angle_beta   90.00
_cell.angle_gamma   90.00
#
_symmetry.space_group_name_H-M   'P 1'
#
loop_
_entity.id
_entity.type
_entity.pdbx_description
1 polymer ?
#
loop_
_entity_poly.entity_id
_entity_poly.type
_entity_poly.pdbx_seq_one_letter_code
_entity_poly.pdbx_strand_id
1 'polypeptide(L)'
;MKLMNALAASTSIVAMLGATMSFAQSMDELIAGARAEGRLTTIALPHDWCGYGDVIAGFREMYPFLEINELNPDAGSADELEAVRANRGNSGPQAPDVLDIGLAFGPAAQAEGLITPYRVSTWDTIPDAAKDPDGHWYGDYYGVMSFIVNTDLVDNVPTSFADLLNPEYAGQVALAGDPRA
;
A
#
# COMPACT_ATOMS: atom_id res chain seq x y z
N MET A 1 -3.16 77.56 -2.00
CA MET A 1 -2.43 76.26 -2.04
C MET A 1 -3.02 75.36 -0.96
N LYS A 2 -3.88 74.44 -1.32
CA LYS A 2 -4.53 73.50 -0.38
C LYS A 2 -3.87 72.09 -0.58
N LEU A 3 -3.19 71.59 0.43
CA LEU A 3 -2.72 70.22 0.47
C LEU A 3 -3.92 69.29 0.76
N MET A 4 -4.18 68.37 -0.13
CA MET A 4 -5.09 67.27 0.09
C MET A 4 -4.27 66.07 0.57
N ASN A 5 -4.49 65.66 1.82
CA ASN A 5 -3.97 64.41 2.36
C ASN A 5 -4.86 63.24 1.85
N ALA A 6 -4.25 62.32 1.09
CA ALA A 6 -4.89 61.06 0.71
C ALA A 6 -4.59 60.01 1.80
N LEU A 7 -5.61 59.58 2.51
CA LEU A 7 -5.55 58.45 3.41
C LEU A 7 -5.63 57.17 2.59
N ALA A 8 -4.56 56.35 2.58
CA ALA A 8 -4.57 55.02 2.02
C ALA A 8 -5.10 54.05 3.08
N ALA A 9 -6.27 53.52 2.84
CA ALA A 9 -6.84 52.45 3.67
C ALA A 9 -6.25 51.10 3.22
N SER A 10 -5.40 50.52 4.05
CA SER A 10 -4.86 49.18 3.87
C SER A 10 -5.88 48.13 4.33
N THR A 11 -6.53 47.49 3.39
CA THR A 11 -7.45 46.37 3.66
C THR A 11 -6.62 45.09 3.84
N SER A 12 -6.40 44.66 5.07
CA SER A 12 -5.76 43.39 5.38
C SER A 12 -6.76 42.25 5.11
N ILE A 13 -6.55 41.48 4.05
CA ILE A 13 -7.27 40.24 3.79
C ILE A 13 -6.68 39.20 4.71
N VAL A 14 -7.37 38.88 5.80
CA VAL A 14 -7.09 37.69 6.62
C VAL A 14 -7.57 36.48 5.86
N ALA A 15 -6.64 35.77 5.22
CA ALA A 15 -6.92 34.44 4.68
C ALA A 15 -7.11 33.48 5.86
N MET A 16 -8.36 33.17 6.20
CA MET A 16 -8.67 32.03 7.08
C MET A 16 -8.31 30.76 6.32
N LEU A 17 -7.18 30.16 6.66
CA LEU A 17 -6.92 28.74 6.35
C LEU A 17 -7.94 27.93 7.19
N GLY A 18 -9.06 27.59 6.57
CA GLY A 18 -9.97 26.59 7.10
C GLY A 18 -9.22 25.25 7.12
N ALA A 19 -8.80 24.78 8.29
CA ALA A 19 -8.47 23.39 8.47
C ALA A 19 -9.74 22.60 8.17
N THR A 20 -9.84 22.02 6.98
CA THR A 20 -10.87 21.04 6.67
C THR A 20 -10.58 19.85 7.55
N MET A 21 -11.35 19.71 8.65
CA MET A 21 -11.43 18.44 9.35
C MET A 21 -11.95 17.43 8.33
N SER A 22 -11.10 16.54 7.90
CA SER A 22 -11.49 15.38 7.11
C SER A 22 -12.31 14.49 8.03
N PHE A 23 -13.63 14.69 8.03
CA PHE A 23 -14.54 13.72 8.62
C PHE A 23 -14.35 12.43 7.82
N ALA A 24 -14.18 11.30 8.51
CA ALA A 24 -14.23 10.00 7.85
C ALA A 24 -15.54 9.94 7.07
N GLN A 25 -15.46 9.73 5.77
CA GLN A 25 -16.63 9.56 4.91
C GLN A 25 -17.48 8.39 5.46
N SER A 26 -18.78 8.54 5.49
CA SER A 26 -19.65 7.44 5.86
C SER A 26 -19.56 6.33 4.80
N MET A 27 -19.87 5.10 5.18
CA MET A 27 -19.89 3.97 4.24
C MET A 27 -20.86 4.22 3.08
N ASP A 28 -21.99 4.88 3.35
CA ASP A 28 -22.98 5.23 2.31
C ASP A 28 -22.41 6.24 1.28
N GLU A 29 -21.64 7.21 1.74
CA GLU A 29 -20.96 8.17 0.85
C GLU A 29 -19.87 7.49 0.01
N LEU A 30 -19.09 6.57 0.60
CA LEU A 30 -18.10 5.77 -0.13
C LEU A 30 -18.74 4.90 -1.20
N ILE A 31 -19.84 4.21 -0.86
CA ILE A 31 -20.60 3.39 -1.81
C ILE A 31 -21.19 4.24 -2.93
N ALA A 32 -21.71 5.44 -2.61
CA ALA A 32 -22.24 6.35 -3.62
C ALA A 32 -21.14 6.85 -4.57
N GLY A 33 -19.96 7.18 -4.04
CA GLY A 33 -18.78 7.53 -4.83
C GLY A 33 -18.34 6.39 -5.75
N ALA A 34 -18.18 5.19 -5.19
CA ALA A 34 -17.81 4.00 -5.94
C ALA A 34 -18.79 3.65 -7.07
N ARG A 35 -20.09 3.86 -6.83
CA ARG A 35 -21.12 3.72 -7.90
C ARG A 35 -20.96 4.74 -9.02
N ALA A 36 -20.55 5.95 -8.70
CA ALA A 36 -20.32 6.99 -9.70
C ALA A 36 -19.03 6.73 -10.52
N GLU A 37 -18.02 6.18 -9.89
CA GLU A 37 -16.75 5.79 -10.54
C GLU A 37 -16.91 4.51 -11.38
N GLY A 38 -17.67 3.53 -10.87
CA GLY A 38 -18.02 2.29 -11.57
C GLY A 38 -16.90 1.27 -11.68
N ARG A 39 -15.67 1.56 -11.24
CA ARG A 39 -14.50 0.69 -11.37
C ARG A 39 -13.60 0.78 -10.14
N LEU A 40 -12.95 -0.34 -9.84
CA LEU A 40 -11.79 -0.45 -8.95
C LEU A 40 -10.66 -1.13 -9.71
N THR A 41 -9.49 -0.54 -9.70
CA THR A 41 -8.29 -1.10 -10.35
C THR A 41 -7.31 -1.60 -9.29
N THR A 42 -6.99 -2.89 -9.34
CA THR A 42 -5.97 -3.54 -8.51
C THR A 42 -4.74 -3.87 -9.35
N ILE A 43 -3.62 -4.12 -8.68
CA ILE A 43 -2.38 -4.61 -9.30
C ILE A 43 -1.71 -5.59 -8.33
N ALA A 44 -1.03 -6.60 -8.86
CA ALA A 44 -0.25 -7.57 -8.07
C ALA A 44 -1.07 -8.39 -7.05
N LEU A 45 -2.32 -8.72 -7.36
CA LEU A 45 -3.16 -9.58 -6.52
C LEU A 45 -3.44 -10.92 -7.23
N PRO A 46 -2.49 -11.87 -7.27
CA PRO A 46 -2.68 -13.16 -7.92
C PRO A 46 -3.69 -14.02 -7.16
N HIS A 47 -4.62 -14.65 -7.88
CA HIS A 47 -5.75 -15.35 -7.27
C HIS A 47 -5.38 -16.58 -6.43
N ASP A 48 -4.23 -17.17 -6.71
CA ASP A 48 -3.69 -18.35 -6.00
C ASP A 48 -2.75 -18.01 -4.84
N TRP A 49 -2.58 -16.72 -4.54
CA TRP A 49 -1.74 -16.22 -3.46
C TRP A 49 -2.58 -15.67 -2.30
N CYS A 50 -2.24 -16.02 -1.08
CA CYS A 50 -2.79 -15.46 0.18
C CYS A 50 -4.33 -15.32 0.24
N GLY A 51 -5.08 -16.06 -0.59
CA GLY A 51 -6.54 -16.02 -0.63
C GLY A 51 -7.13 -14.84 -1.41
N TYR A 52 -6.34 -14.10 -2.19
CA TYR A 52 -6.83 -12.96 -2.96
C TYR A 52 -7.98 -13.31 -3.92
N GLY A 53 -7.96 -14.50 -4.53
CA GLY A 53 -9.06 -14.95 -5.39
C GLY A 53 -10.41 -14.94 -4.68
N ASP A 54 -10.45 -15.46 -3.45
CA ASP A 54 -11.68 -15.50 -2.63
C ASP A 54 -12.07 -14.10 -2.14
N VAL A 55 -11.09 -13.27 -1.76
CA VAL A 55 -11.33 -11.87 -1.35
C VAL A 55 -11.94 -11.07 -2.51
N ILE A 56 -11.35 -11.16 -3.70
CA ILE A 56 -11.84 -10.47 -4.91
C ILE A 56 -13.24 -10.98 -5.29
N ALA A 57 -13.48 -12.30 -5.22
CA ALA A 57 -14.78 -12.88 -5.51
C ALA A 57 -15.85 -12.39 -4.52
N GLY A 58 -15.55 -12.39 -3.21
CA GLY A 58 -16.45 -11.87 -2.17
C GLY A 58 -16.72 -10.37 -2.33
N PHE A 59 -15.71 -9.59 -2.73
CA PHE A 59 -15.87 -8.16 -3.00
C PHE A 59 -16.78 -7.91 -4.22
N ARG A 60 -16.64 -8.68 -5.29
CA ARG A 60 -17.53 -8.63 -6.46
C ARG A 60 -18.97 -8.99 -6.12
N GLU A 61 -19.17 -9.98 -5.25
CA GLU A 61 -20.51 -10.36 -4.78
C GLU A 61 -21.15 -9.24 -3.96
N MET A 62 -20.36 -8.59 -3.10
CA MET A 62 -20.83 -7.51 -2.23
C MET A 62 -21.12 -6.22 -3.01
N TYR A 63 -20.33 -5.92 -4.04
CA TYR A 63 -20.42 -4.69 -4.84
C TYR A 63 -20.52 -4.98 -6.35
N PRO A 64 -21.61 -5.64 -6.80
CA PRO A 64 -21.75 -6.11 -8.19
C PRO A 64 -21.87 -4.98 -9.21
N PHE A 65 -21.96 -3.74 -8.78
CA PHE A 65 -21.97 -2.55 -9.63
C PHE A 65 -20.58 -2.05 -9.99
N LEU A 66 -19.51 -2.59 -9.35
CA LEU A 66 -18.14 -2.23 -9.66
C LEU A 66 -17.52 -3.23 -10.66
N GLU A 67 -16.88 -2.69 -11.68
CA GLU A 67 -15.95 -3.43 -12.50
C GLU A 67 -14.61 -3.54 -11.73
N ILE A 68 -14.15 -4.76 -11.44
CA ILE A 68 -12.82 -4.98 -10.87
C ILE A 68 -11.86 -5.21 -12.03
N ASN A 69 -10.98 -4.24 -12.24
CA ASN A 69 -9.95 -4.27 -13.26
C ASN A 69 -8.62 -4.70 -12.62
N GLU A 70 -8.13 -5.88 -12.97
CA GLU A 70 -6.95 -6.50 -12.38
C GLU A 70 -5.75 -6.34 -13.31
N LEU A 71 -4.83 -5.45 -12.95
CA LEU A 71 -3.59 -5.23 -13.70
C LEU A 71 -2.52 -6.20 -13.21
N ASN A 72 -1.80 -6.79 -14.16
CA ASN A 72 -0.59 -7.59 -13.93
C ASN A 72 -0.57 -8.29 -12.55
N PRO A 73 -1.34 -9.38 -12.36
CA PRO A 73 -1.45 -10.05 -11.07
C PRO A 73 -0.11 -10.53 -10.50
N ASP A 74 0.87 -10.80 -11.36
CA ASP A 74 2.20 -11.29 -10.99
C ASP A 74 3.26 -10.17 -10.90
N ALA A 75 2.85 -8.91 -10.82
CA ALA A 75 3.78 -7.79 -10.67
C ALA A 75 4.51 -7.83 -9.33
N GLY A 76 5.73 -7.32 -9.30
CA GLY A 76 6.45 -7.09 -8.05
C GLY A 76 6.26 -5.66 -7.53
N SER A 77 6.59 -5.42 -6.26
CA SER A 77 6.38 -4.12 -5.60
C SER A 77 7.00 -2.92 -6.32
N ALA A 78 8.15 -3.11 -7.00
CA ALA A 78 8.76 -2.05 -7.80
C ALA A 78 7.92 -1.69 -9.02
N ASP A 79 7.33 -2.68 -9.70
CA ASP A 79 6.47 -2.49 -10.88
C ASP A 79 5.17 -1.79 -10.48
N GLU A 80 4.62 -2.13 -9.31
CA GLU A 80 3.43 -1.49 -8.77
C GLU A 80 3.65 0.01 -8.52
N LEU A 81 4.74 0.36 -7.85
CA LEU A 81 5.08 1.77 -7.61
C LEU A 81 5.35 2.52 -8.91
N GLU A 82 5.97 1.86 -9.90
CA GLU A 82 6.16 2.45 -11.22
C GLU A 82 4.84 2.67 -11.95
N ALA A 83 3.89 1.73 -11.84
CA ALA A 83 2.55 1.91 -12.40
C ALA A 83 1.85 3.14 -11.82
N VAL A 84 1.95 3.39 -10.51
CA VAL A 84 1.40 4.61 -9.88
C VAL A 84 2.13 5.86 -10.37
N ARG A 85 3.47 5.82 -10.45
CA ARG A 85 4.26 6.98 -10.94
C ARG A 85 3.89 7.35 -12.37
N ALA A 86 3.79 6.36 -13.26
CA ALA A 86 3.44 6.55 -14.65
C ALA A 86 2.01 7.07 -14.85
N ASN A 87 1.13 6.82 -13.89
CA ASN A 87 -0.28 7.19 -13.96
C ASN A 87 -0.67 8.36 -13.05
N ARG A 88 0.29 9.15 -12.55
CA ARG A 88 -0.02 10.33 -11.73
C ARG A 88 -0.98 11.28 -12.45
N GLY A 89 -2.11 11.58 -11.80
CA GLY A 89 -3.16 12.43 -12.36
C GLY A 89 -4.02 11.75 -13.44
N ASN A 90 -3.83 10.46 -13.69
CA ASN A 90 -4.69 9.63 -14.52
C ASN A 90 -5.73 8.93 -13.62
N SER A 91 -6.99 8.92 -14.04
CA SER A 91 -8.11 8.19 -13.43
C SER A 91 -8.63 7.05 -14.31
N GLY A 92 -7.89 6.71 -15.35
CA GLY A 92 -8.24 5.64 -16.31
C GLY A 92 -7.90 4.25 -15.77
N PRO A 93 -8.22 3.20 -16.55
CA PRO A 93 -8.08 1.81 -16.12
C PRO A 93 -6.62 1.34 -15.91
N GLN A 94 -5.64 2.17 -16.23
CA GLN A 94 -4.22 1.86 -16.01
C GLN A 94 -3.67 2.43 -14.69
N ALA A 95 -4.47 3.22 -13.97
CA ALA A 95 -4.09 3.79 -12.68
C ALA A 95 -4.54 2.84 -11.56
N PRO A 96 -3.61 2.21 -10.81
CA PRO A 96 -3.98 1.35 -9.69
C PRO A 96 -4.58 2.15 -8.54
N ASP A 97 -5.65 1.61 -7.93
CA ASP A 97 -6.28 2.13 -6.71
C ASP A 97 -5.79 1.37 -5.47
N VAL A 98 -5.41 0.11 -5.63
CA VAL A 98 -4.94 -0.79 -4.55
C VAL A 98 -3.64 -1.45 -4.96
N LEU A 99 -2.68 -1.45 -4.04
CA LEU A 99 -1.34 -2.03 -4.18
C LEU A 99 -1.11 -3.11 -3.11
N ASP A 100 -0.35 -4.15 -3.46
CA ASP A 100 0.20 -5.13 -2.51
C ASP A 100 1.74 -5.06 -2.54
N ILE A 101 2.30 -4.13 -1.81
CA ILE A 101 3.74 -3.89 -1.79
C ILE A 101 4.40 -4.40 -0.52
N GLY A 102 5.58 -4.98 -0.65
CA GLY A 102 6.39 -5.37 0.51
C GLY A 102 6.63 -4.18 1.45
N LEU A 103 6.60 -4.41 2.76
CA LEU A 103 6.71 -3.38 3.80
C LEU A 103 7.92 -2.44 3.60
N ALA A 104 9.02 -2.95 3.04
CA ALA A 104 10.22 -2.15 2.77
C ALA A 104 9.98 -1.01 1.77
N PHE A 105 8.97 -1.12 0.91
CA PHE A 105 8.59 -0.11 -0.09
C PHE A 105 7.65 0.97 0.45
N GLY A 106 6.94 0.70 1.55
CA GLY A 106 5.96 1.61 2.15
C GLY A 106 6.50 3.02 2.46
N PRO A 107 7.63 3.15 3.19
CA PRO A 107 8.21 4.47 3.49
C PRO A 107 8.59 5.29 2.25
N ALA A 108 9.10 4.64 1.21
CA ALA A 108 9.43 5.32 -0.05
C ALA A 108 8.16 5.77 -0.78
N ALA A 109 7.16 4.90 -0.88
CA ALA A 109 5.86 5.22 -1.48
C ALA A 109 5.18 6.41 -0.79
N GLN A 110 5.23 6.45 0.56
CA GLN A 110 4.71 7.56 1.36
C GLN A 110 5.49 8.86 1.10
N ALA A 111 6.82 8.80 1.16
CA ALA A 111 7.67 9.98 0.95
C ALA A 111 7.51 10.60 -0.46
N GLU A 112 7.25 9.76 -1.46
CA GLU A 112 6.99 10.19 -2.83
C GLU A 112 5.52 10.62 -3.07
N GLY A 113 4.63 10.44 -2.08
CA GLY A 113 3.20 10.73 -2.23
C GLY A 113 2.51 9.83 -3.27
N LEU A 114 2.89 8.55 -3.31
CA LEU A 114 2.27 7.54 -4.19
C LEU A 114 1.07 6.87 -3.54
N ILE A 115 0.99 6.92 -2.22
CA ILE A 115 -0.10 6.38 -1.41
C ILE A 115 -0.68 7.49 -0.53
N THR A 116 -1.99 7.43 -0.28
CA THR A 116 -2.73 8.42 0.51
C THR A 116 -3.20 7.80 1.82
N PRO A 117 -3.24 8.57 2.93
CA PRO A 117 -3.73 8.03 4.20
C PRO A 117 -5.25 7.84 4.15
N TYR A 118 -5.70 6.69 4.63
CA TYR A 118 -7.10 6.38 4.84
C TYR A 118 -7.25 5.47 6.06
N ARG A 119 -8.09 5.83 7.01
CA ARG A 119 -8.38 4.99 8.18
C ARG A 119 -9.61 4.14 7.93
N VAL A 120 -9.40 2.83 7.84
CA VAL A 120 -10.50 1.85 7.68
C VAL A 120 -11.39 1.82 8.91
N SER A 121 -12.65 1.42 8.76
CA SER A 121 -13.63 1.35 9.85
C SER A 121 -13.23 0.37 10.98
N THR A 122 -12.39 -0.61 10.66
CA THR A 122 -11.85 -1.61 11.59
C THR A 122 -10.51 -1.20 12.21
N TRP A 123 -10.10 0.05 12.09
CA TRP A 123 -8.80 0.58 12.54
C TRP A 123 -8.38 0.12 13.94
N ASP A 124 -9.31 0.19 14.91
CA ASP A 124 -9.03 -0.13 16.30
C ASP A 124 -8.84 -1.64 16.56
N THR A 125 -9.22 -2.48 15.59
CA THR A 125 -9.06 -3.95 15.68
C THR A 125 -7.74 -4.43 15.05
N ILE A 126 -7.05 -3.57 14.28
CA ILE A 126 -5.78 -3.89 13.64
C ILE A 126 -4.64 -3.59 14.62
N PRO A 127 -3.75 -4.56 14.90
CA PRO A 127 -2.59 -4.33 15.77
C PRO A 127 -1.72 -3.18 15.26
N ASP A 128 -1.14 -2.39 16.16
CA ASP A 128 -0.27 -1.26 15.79
C ASP A 128 0.96 -1.68 14.96
N ALA A 129 1.44 -2.90 15.15
CA ALA A 129 2.54 -3.45 14.35
C ALA A 129 2.15 -3.80 12.89
N ALA A 130 0.85 -3.83 12.59
CA ALA A 130 0.30 -4.20 11.28
C ALA A 130 -0.37 -3.02 10.57
N LYS A 131 -0.06 -1.78 10.93
CA LYS A 131 -0.58 -0.59 10.28
C LYS A 131 0.37 0.59 10.43
N ASP A 132 0.36 1.49 9.45
CA ASP A 132 1.00 2.79 9.58
C ASP A 132 0.20 3.69 10.53
N PRO A 133 0.84 4.38 11.50
CA PRO A 133 0.12 5.23 12.47
C PRO A 133 -0.70 6.35 11.83
N ASP A 134 -0.33 6.80 10.63
CA ASP A 134 -1.05 7.81 9.87
C ASP A 134 -2.06 7.21 8.87
N GLY A 135 -2.05 5.88 8.68
CA GLY A 135 -3.02 5.16 7.86
C GLY A 135 -2.67 5.05 6.38
N HIS A 136 -1.39 5.16 6.02
CA HIS A 136 -0.98 5.04 4.62
C HIS A 136 -0.94 3.60 4.11
N TRP A 137 -0.77 2.62 5.02
CA TRP A 137 -0.71 1.20 4.66
C TRP A 137 -1.19 0.31 5.82
N TYR A 138 -1.52 -0.92 5.48
CA TYR A 138 -1.94 -1.99 6.38
C TYR A 138 -1.24 -3.28 6.00
N GLY A 139 -0.80 -4.06 7.02
CA GLY A 139 -0.32 -5.41 6.79
C GLY A 139 -1.51 -6.34 6.59
N ASP A 140 -1.49 -7.11 5.53
CA ASP A 140 -2.51 -8.08 5.18
C ASP A 140 -2.03 -9.52 5.38
N TYR A 141 -0.73 -9.79 5.21
CA TYR A 141 -0.09 -11.06 5.57
C TYR A 141 1.37 -10.86 5.99
N TYR A 142 1.97 -11.89 6.52
CA TYR A 142 3.40 -11.92 6.80
C TYR A 142 3.99 -13.30 6.52
N GLY A 143 5.25 -13.34 6.10
CA GLY A 143 6.03 -14.54 5.96
C GLY A 143 7.02 -14.72 7.11
N VAL A 144 7.23 -15.95 7.55
CA VAL A 144 8.28 -16.28 8.51
C VAL A 144 9.47 -16.83 7.74
N MET A 145 10.61 -16.12 7.84
CA MET A 145 11.86 -16.60 7.26
C MET A 145 12.30 -17.87 7.98
N SER A 146 12.49 -18.94 7.21
CA SER A 146 13.00 -20.22 7.71
C SER A 146 14.02 -20.79 6.72
N PHE A 147 14.78 -21.77 7.16
CA PHE A 147 15.62 -22.58 6.28
C PHE A 147 15.19 -24.04 6.32
N ILE A 148 15.32 -24.71 5.19
CA ILE A 148 15.05 -26.12 5.04
C ILE A 148 16.40 -26.84 4.98
N VAL A 149 16.53 -27.92 5.71
CA VAL A 149 17.76 -28.74 5.74
C VAL A 149 17.48 -30.08 5.06
N ASN A 150 18.33 -30.46 4.09
CA ASN A 150 18.36 -31.81 3.57
C ASN A 150 19.16 -32.71 4.52
N THR A 151 18.45 -33.43 5.37
CA THR A 151 19.04 -34.29 6.39
C THR A 151 19.73 -35.55 5.84
N ASP A 152 19.59 -35.84 4.55
CA ASP A 152 20.35 -36.92 3.89
C ASP A 152 21.80 -36.47 3.52
N LEU A 153 22.05 -35.14 3.53
CA LEU A 153 23.33 -34.54 3.16
C LEU A 153 24.01 -33.81 4.32
N VAL A 154 23.27 -33.50 5.37
CA VAL A 154 23.76 -32.68 6.49
C VAL A 154 23.58 -33.45 7.80
N ASP A 155 24.69 -33.91 8.37
CA ASP A 155 24.68 -34.67 9.63
C ASP A 155 24.38 -33.77 10.84
N ASN A 156 24.95 -32.56 10.87
CA ASN A 156 24.72 -31.57 11.91
C ASN A 156 23.64 -30.58 11.44
N VAL A 157 22.40 -30.72 11.94
CA VAL A 157 21.30 -29.84 11.56
C VAL A 157 21.44 -28.49 12.26
N PRO A 158 21.58 -27.35 11.54
CA PRO A 158 21.63 -26.04 12.16
C PRO A 158 20.31 -25.72 12.85
N THR A 159 20.36 -25.05 13.99
CA THR A 159 19.18 -24.68 14.78
C THR A 159 18.87 -23.19 14.72
N SER A 160 19.76 -22.41 14.15
CA SER A 160 19.62 -20.96 13.97
C SER A 160 20.26 -20.50 12.68
N PHE A 161 19.88 -19.29 12.19
CA PHE A 161 20.56 -18.67 11.07
C PHE A 161 22.05 -18.40 11.35
N ALA A 162 22.42 -18.16 12.61
CA ALA A 162 23.81 -17.95 13.00
C ALA A 162 24.67 -19.20 12.81
N ASP A 163 24.08 -20.39 12.99
CA ASP A 163 24.79 -21.65 12.79
C ASP A 163 25.24 -21.83 11.33
N LEU A 164 24.48 -21.27 10.36
CA LEU A 164 24.84 -21.33 8.94
C LEU A 164 26.15 -20.62 8.60
N LEU A 165 26.71 -19.81 9.53
CA LEU A 165 28.03 -19.20 9.40
C LEU A 165 29.18 -20.15 9.75
N ASN A 166 28.89 -21.34 10.31
CA ASN A 166 29.91 -22.33 10.59
C ASN A 166 30.56 -22.81 9.29
N PRO A 167 31.91 -23.04 9.30
CA PRO A 167 32.63 -23.46 8.10
C PRO A 167 32.12 -24.72 7.43
N GLU A 168 31.48 -25.62 8.19
CA GLU A 168 30.90 -26.87 7.66
C GLU A 168 29.76 -26.63 6.64
N TYR A 169 29.08 -25.50 6.70
CA TYR A 169 28.01 -25.15 5.75
C TYR A 169 28.50 -24.28 4.59
N ALA A 170 29.79 -23.97 4.53
CA ALA A 170 30.35 -23.13 3.47
C ALA A 170 30.09 -23.74 2.08
N GLY A 171 29.41 -22.98 1.21
CA GLY A 171 29.05 -23.44 -0.13
C GLY A 171 27.84 -24.40 -0.20
N GLN A 172 27.19 -24.70 0.94
CA GLN A 172 26.03 -25.59 1.01
C GLN A 172 24.70 -24.85 1.19
N VAL A 173 24.74 -23.55 1.41
CA VAL A 173 23.54 -22.72 1.59
C VAL A 173 23.08 -22.21 0.23
N ALA A 174 21.84 -22.56 -0.14
CA ALA A 174 21.16 -22.02 -1.30
C ALA A 174 20.08 -21.01 -0.85
N LEU A 175 19.93 -19.94 -1.59
CA LEU A 175 18.87 -18.94 -1.37
C LEU A 175 17.73 -19.18 -2.35
N ALA A 176 16.50 -19.09 -1.86
CA ALA A 176 15.32 -19.06 -2.70
C ALA A 176 15.11 -17.61 -3.18
N GLY A 177 15.27 -17.38 -4.49
CA GLY A 177 15.14 -16.05 -5.08
C GLY A 177 16.39 -15.17 -4.96
N ASP A 178 16.28 -13.92 -5.40
CA ASP A 178 17.34 -12.91 -5.25
C ASP A 178 17.11 -12.16 -3.92
N PRO A 179 18.05 -12.23 -2.97
CA PRO A 179 17.87 -11.54 -1.68
C PRO A 179 17.92 -10.01 -1.78
N ARG A 180 18.11 -9.48 -2.98
CA ARG A 180 18.12 -8.04 -3.29
C ARG A 180 16.84 -7.58 -4.00
N ALA A 181 15.94 -8.51 -4.36
CA ALA A 181 14.69 -8.22 -5.02
C ALA A 181 13.61 -7.76 -4.03
#